data_36fc8de18cc9e5c450e9f68985cef5d8
#
_entry.id   36fc8de18cc9e5c450e9f68985cef5d8
#
_cell.length_a   1.000
_cell.length_b   1.000
_cell.length_c   1.000
_cell.angle_alpha   90.00
_cell.angle_beta   90.00
_cell.angle_gamma   90.00
#
_symmetry.space_group_name_H-M   'P 1'
#
loop_
_entity.id
_entity.type
_entity.pdbx_description
1 polymer ?
#
loop_
_entity_poly.entity_id
_entity_poly.type
_entity_poly.pdbx_seq_one_letter_code
_entity_poly.pdbx_strand_id
1 'polypeptide(L)'
;MTQPTVELEPVHPRPEEAAHMPYAPAVRIVGACDLMFISGATPSPLYHRHPHVDAEHVHPHDIGEQTRRAMDSIKLILDHV
;
A
#
# COMPACT_ATOMS: atom_id res chain seq x y z
N MET A 1 18.19 26.33 19.46
CA MET A 1 18.47 25.22 18.56
C MET A 1 17.18 24.58 18.12
N THR A 2 16.94 24.55 16.82
CA THR A 2 15.71 23.99 16.28
C THR A 2 15.88 22.49 16.10
N GLN A 3 14.96 21.71 16.61
CA GLN A 3 14.96 20.27 16.37
C GLN A 3 14.45 20.01 14.95
N PRO A 4 14.98 19.00 14.27
CA PRO A 4 14.46 18.61 12.96
C PRO A 4 12.99 18.26 13.06
N THR A 5 12.21 18.77 12.14
CA THR A 5 10.79 18.41 12.07
C THR A 5 10.67 17.16 11.23
N VAL A 6 9.92 16.20 11.74
CA VAL A 6 9.61 14.96 11.03
C VAL A 6 8.14 14.96 10.70
N GLU A 7 7.82 14.68 9.45
CA GLU A 7 6.45 14.58 8.98
C GLU A 7 6.12 13.15 8.60
N LEU A 8 4.91 12.74 8.88
CA LEU A 8 4.39 11.44 8.44
C LEU A 8 3.46 11.68 7.26
N GLU A 9 3.78 11.05 6.13
CA GLU A 9 2.98 11.16 4.92
C GLU A 9 2.38 9.80 4.57
N PRO A 10 1.03 9.66 4.64
CA PRO A 10 0.38 8.48 4.09
C PRO A 10 0.63 8.40 2.58
N VAL A 11 0.94 7.22 2.09
CA VAL A 11 1.21 7.01 0.66
C VAL A 11 0.05 6.24 0.05
N HIS A 12 -0.68 6.91 -0.85
CA HIS A 12 -1.81 6.33 -1.57
C HIS A 12 -1.56 6.47 -3.07
N PRO A 13 -1.15 5.38 -3.75
CA PRO A 13 -0.97 5.43 -5.21
C PRO A 13 -2.25 5.84 -5.94
N ARG A 14 -3.41 5.52 -5.37
CA ARG A 14 -4.72 5.90 -5.90
C ARG A 14 -5.51 6.64 -4.83
N PRO A 15 -5.27 7.94 -4.64
CA PRO A 15 -5.95 8.69 -3.58
C PRO A 15 -7.49 8.66 -3.70
N GLU A 16 -8.01 8.57 -4.91
CA GLU A 16 -9.45 8.49 -5.17
C GLU A 16 -10.09 7.22 -4.62
N GLU A 17 -9.28 6.20 -4.33
CA GLU A 17 -9.77 4.94 -3.76
C GLU A 17 -9.43 4.80 -2.27
N ALA A 18 -8.92 5.86 -1.65
CA ALA A 18 -8.51 5.83 -0.24
C ALA A 18 -9.68 5.47 0.69
N ALA A 19 -10.91 5.84 0.33
CA ALA A 19 -12.09 5.53 1.13
C ALA A 19 -12.35 4.02 1.26
N HIS A 20 -11.79 3.22 0.36
CA HIS A 20 -11.92 1.77 0.38
C HIS A 20 -10.88 1.08 1.25
N MET A 21 -9.97 1.85 1.86
CA MET A 21 -8.87 1.31 2.62
C MET A 21 -9.01 1.69 4.09
N PRO A 22 -8.97 0.73 5.02
CA PRO A 22 -8.97 1.03 6.46
C PRO A 22 -7.61 1.53 6.96
N TYR A 23 -6.59 1.51 6.10
CA TYR A 23 -5.23 1.92 6.42
C TYR A 23 -4.55 2.45 5.17
N ALA A 24 -3.46 3.19 5.33
CA ALA A 24 -2.65 3.60 4.20
C ALA A 24 -1.77 2.43 3.73
N PRO A 25 -1.60 2.24 2.41
CA PRO A 25 -0.70 1.21 1.87
C PRO A 25 0.74 1.36 2.36
N ALA A 26 1.17 2.60 2.63
CA ALA A 26 2.49 2.89 3.18
C ALA A 26 2.43 4.22 3.90
N VAL A 27 3.42 4.45 4.76
CA VAL A 27 3.63 5.75 5.39
C VAL A 27 5.08 6.15 5.19
N ARG A 28 5.29 7.37 4.74
CA ARG A 28 6.62 7.91 4.51
C ARG A 28 6.98 8.87 5.63
N ILE A 29 8.18 8.74 6.15
CA ILE A 29 8.71 9.66 7.15
C ILE A 29 9.63 10.62 6.41
N VAL A 30 9.32 11.92 6.47
CA VAL A 30 10.10 12.95 5.81
C VAL A 30 10.73 13.85 6.88
N GLY A 31 12.03 14.11 6.74
CA GLY A 31 12.73 14.96 7.69
C GLY A 31 14.22 14.70 7.67
N ALA A 32 14.82 14.53 8.86
CA ALA A 32 16.25 14.28 8.99
C ALA A 32 16.69 13.03 8.22
N CYS A 33 15.79 12.07 8.02
CA CYS A 33 15.96 10.96 7.10
C CYS A 33 14.62 10.66 6.48
N ASP A 34 14.64 10.15 5.24
CA ASP A 34 13.42 9.74 4.57
C ASP A 34 13.27 8.23 4.71
N LEU A 35 12.23 7.80 5.38
CA LEU A 35 11.91 6.40 5.57
C LEU A 35 10.48 6.15 5.10
N MET A 36 10.23 4.96 4.57
CA MET A 36 8.89 4.56 4.18
C MET A 36 8.64 3.15 4.71
N PHE A 37 7.54 2.99 5.43
CA PHE A 37 7.10 1.69 5.90
C PHE A 37 5.94 1.24 5.02
N ILE A 38 6.01 0.03 4.49
CA ILE A 38 4.99 -0.51 3.61
C ILE A 38 4.13 -1.48 4.41
N SER A 39 2.81 -1.31 4.34
CA SER A 39 1.87 -2.26 4.91
C SER A 39 1.94 -3.57 4.14
N GLY A 40 1.41 -4.64 4.72
CA GLY A 40 1.44 -5.96 4.08
C GLY A 40 0.75 -5.96 2.73
N ALA A 41 1.16 -6.88 1.87
CA ALA A 41 0.57 -7.06 0.56
C ALA A 41 0.10 -8.51 0.40
N THR A 42 -1.02 -8.69 -0.32
CA THR A 42 -1.62 -9.99 -0.59
C THR A 42 -1.89 -10.13 -2.08
N PRO A 43 -2.29 -11.31 -2.57
CA PRO A 43 -2.69 -11.46 -3.97
C PRO A 43 -3.95 -10.66 -4.34
N SER A 44 -4.73 -10.21 -3.35
CA SER A 44 -5.90 -9.36 -3.60
C SER A 44 -5.45 -7.99 -4.11
N PRO A 45 -6.30 -7.28 -4.88
CA PRO A 45 -5.99 -5.92 -5.28
C PRO A 45 -5.67 -5.05 -4.07
N LEU A 46 -4.67 -4.17 -4.20
CA LEU A 46 -4.30 -3.26 -3.12
C LEU A 46 -5.48 -2.40 -2.69
N TYR A 47 -6.23 -1.89 -3.67
CA TYR A 47 -7.44 -1.13 -3.43
C TYR A 47 -8.66 -2.01 -3.74
N HIS A 48 -9.51 -2.20 -2.75
CA HIS A 48 -10.72 -2.99 -2.86
C HIS A 48 -11.76 -2.44 -1.89
N ARG A 49 -13.01 -2.83 -2.10
CA ARG A 49 -14.14 -2.29 -1.33
C ARG A 49 -14.21 -2.86 0.08
N HIS A 50 -14.73 -2.05 0.99
CA HIS A 50 -15.09 -2.47 2.34
C HIS A 50 -16.53 -2.06 2.60
N PRO A 51 -17.41 -3.00 3.02
CA PRO A 51 -17.12 -4.43 3.23
C PRO A 51 -16.67 -5.14 1.97
N HIS A 52 -15.95 -6.24 2.12
CA HIS A 52 -15.32 -6.94 1.02
C HIS A 52 -16.33 -7.47 0.00
N VAL A 53 -15.96 -7.40 -1.27
CA VAL A 53 -16.73 -7.97 -2.38
C VAL A 53 -15.98 -9.20 -2.88
N ASP A 54 -16.67 -10.34 -2.90
CA ASP A 54 -16.04 -11.62 -3.23
C ASP A 54 -15.31 -11.60 -4.57
N ALA A 55 -15.87 -10.91 -5.56
CA ALA A 55 -15.25 -10.83 -6.89
C ALA A 55 -13.87 -10.18 -6.87
N GLU A 56 -13.59 -9.33 -5.88
CA GLU A 56 -12.28 -8.67 -5.75
C GLU A 56 -11.25 -9.54 -5.02
N HIS A 57 -11.65 -10.69 -4.51
CA HIS A 57 -10.79 -11.57 -3.72
C HIS A 57 -10.67 -12.97 -4.32
N VAL A 58 -10.81 -13.07 -5.64
CA VAL A 58 -10.57 -14.33 -6.36
C VAL A 58 -9.08 -14.45 -6.60
N HIS A 59 -8.49 -15.49 -6.04
CA HIS A 59 -7.06 -15.73 -6.13
C HIS A 59 -6.76 -16.94 -7.00
N PRO A 60 -5.65 -16.93 -7.74
CA PRO A 60 -5.22 -18.13 -8.46
C PRO A 60 -4.76 -19.19 -7.46
N HIS A 61 -4.79 -20.46 -7.90
CA HIS A 61 -4.33 -21.56 -7.06
C HIS A 61 -2.82 -21.74 -7.09
N ASP A 62 -2.15 -21.13 -8.05
CA ASP A 62 -0.70 -21.22 -8.21
C ASP A 62 0.02 -20.24 -7.29
N ILE A 63 0.92 -20.74 -6.46
CA ILE A 63 1.66 -19.91 -5.50
C ILE A 63 2.57 -18.90 -6.22
N GLY A 64 3.10 -19.23 -7.38
CA GLY A 64 3.91 -18.32 -8.15
C GLY A 64 3.10 -17.08 -8.59
N GLU A 65 1.89 -17.31 -9.08
CA GLU A 65 1.01 -16.22 -9.49
C GLU A 65 0.52 -15.41 -8.29
N GLN A 66 0.21 -16.07 -7.18
CA GLN A 66 -0.17 -15.36 -5.95
C GLN A 66 0.97 -14.44 -5.49
N THR A 67 2.19 -14.95 -5.50
CA THR A 67 3.37 -14.18 -5.12
C THR A 67 3.55 -12.99 -6.05
N ARG A 68 3.41 -13.20 -7.36
CA ARG A 68 3.55 -12.14 -8.34
C ARG A 68 2.54 -11.02 -8.09
N ARG A 69 1.28 -11.37 -7.82
CA ARG A 69 0.23 -10.37 -7.54
C ARG A 69 0.52 -9.57 -6.28
N ALA A 70 1.02 -10.24 -5.22
CA ALA A 70 1.39 -9.55 -3.99
C ALA A 70 2.57 -8.59 -4.24
N MET A 71 3.56 -9.03 -5.01
CA MET A 71 4.70 -8.18 -5.36
C MET A 71 4.30 -7.04 -6.27
N ASP A 72 3.33 -7.24 -7.17
CA ASP A 72 2.81 -6.16 -8.01
C ASP A 72 2.18 -5.05 -7.17
N SER A 73 1.52 -5.40 -6.07
CA SER A 73 0.95 -4.41 -5.15
C SER A 73 2.05 -3.58 -4.49
N ILE A 74 3.14 -4.22 -4.09
CA ILE A 74 4.30 -3.51 -3.54
C ILE A 74 4.93 -2.60 -4.60
N LYS A 75 5.06 -3.10 -5.83
CA LYS A 75 5.60 -2.33 -6.94
C LYS A 75 4.76 -1.08 -7.21
N LEU A 76 3.44 -1.21 -7.13
CA LEU A 76 2.55 -0.06 -7.32
C LEU A 76 2.87 1.07 -6.32
N ILE A 77 3.17 0.71 -5.08
CA ILE A 77 3.54 1.68 -4.05
C ILE A 77 4.90 2.30 -4.36
N LEU A 78 5.89 1.46 -4.70
CA LEU A 78 7.25 1.92 -4.97
C LEU A 78 7.31 2.80 -6.22
N ASP A 79 6.54 2.49 -7.25
CA ASP A 79 6.52 3.30 -8.47
C ASP A 79 5.89 4.68 -8.26
N HIS A 80 5.10 4.82 -7.19
CA HIS A 80 4.43 6.09 -6.89
C HIS A 80 5.36 7.10 -6.18
N VAL A 81 6.37 6.64 -5.46
CA VAL A 81 7.21 7.52 -4.63
C VAL A 81 8.54 7.90 -5.29
#